data_f648f154c437ce89be3fb8279ffb163c
#
_entry.id   f648f154c437ce89be3fb8279ffb163c
#
_cell.length_a   1.000
_cell.length_b   1.000
_cell.length_c   1.000
_cell.angle_alpha   90.00
_cell.angle_beta   90.00
_cell.angle_gamma   90.00
#
_symmetry.space_group_name_H-M   'P 1'
#
loop_
_entity.id
_entity.type
_entity.pdbx_description
1 polymer ?
#
loop_
_entity_poly.entity_id
_entity_poly.type
_entity_poly.pdbx_seq_one_letter_code
_entity_poly.pdbx_strand_id
1 'polypeptide(L)'
;MRKLLYILSVLLILGFAACENYVDITPTGKKTVDSTETYYELVALPNRSYYPSSFALLSDNVWSKESNIIGKEYLSSDGINMTFNEDADRKELSDNNLYANCYQYILRSNIVISLVDHSTGDKDVKELAKAEAKIMRAWDHFILVNTFAKAYNPETAATDGGIAIVSEYDLEATPTKATVAQVYDFIIKDIEDALPYLQEEPVNVYHPSKAFGYALAARVYLFHRDWKKAKDAA
;
A
#
# COMPACT_ATOMS: atom_id res chain seq x y z
N MET A 1 30.09 48.39 39.25
CA MET A 1 30.21 46.94 38.98
C MET A 1 28.86 46.22 39.00
N ARG A 2 28.02 46.30 40.03
CA ARG A 2 26.71 45.61 40.08
C ARG A 2 25.77 45.99 38.90
N LYS A 3 25.66 47.29 38.53
CA LYS A 3 24.80 47.73 37.41
C LYS A 3 25.25 47.17 36.05
N LEU A 4 26.55 47.02 35.85
CA LEU A 4 27.11 46.47 34.61
C LEU A 4 26.82 44.98 34.48
N LEU A 5 26.81 44.22 35.59
CA LEU A 5 26.45 42.79 35.65
C LEU A 5 24.96 42.57 35.30
N TYR A 6 24.05 43.45 35.74
CA TYR A 6 22.62 43.34 35.38
C TYR A 6 22.38 43.65 33.90
N ILE A 7 23.08 44.60 33.30
CA ILE A 7 22.99 44.91 31.87
C ILE A 7 23.50 43.73 31.04
N LEU A 8 24.59 43.11 31.47
CA LEU A 8 25.18 41.96 30.77
C LEU A 8 24.28 40.73 30.87
N SER A 9 23.61 40.49 32.01
CA SER A 9 22.65 39.37 32.16
C SER A 9 21.37 39.55 31.35
N VAL A 10 20.85 40.78 31.23
CA VAL A 10 19.70 41.09 30.38
C VAL A 10 20.01 40.91 28.89
N LEU A 11 21.21 41.34 28.46
CA LEU A 11 21.69 41.12 27.08
C LEU A 11 21.89 39.65 26.74
N LEU A 12 22.33 38.85 27.71
CA LEU A 12 22.47 37.38 27.51
C LEU A 12 21.11 36.66 27.35
N ILE A 13 20.09 37.10 28.09
CA ILE A 13 18.73 36.54 28.02
C ILE A 13 18.05 36.91 26.70
N LEU A 14 18.27 38.11 26.18
CA LEU A 14 17.74 38.56 24.89
C LEU A 14 18.37 37.80 23.69
N GLY A 15 19.58 37.28 23.85
CA GLY A 15 20.26 36.48 22.81
C GLY A 15 19.68 35.09 22.58
N PHE A 16 18.95 34.53 23.54
CA PHE A 16 18.32 33.20 23.40
C PHE A 16 16.93 33.23 22.77
N ALA A 17 16.30 34.40 22.63
CA ALA A 17 14.95 34.51 22.02
C ALA A 17 14.98 34.66 20.49
N ALA A 18 16.15 34.68 19.85
CA ALA A 18 16.27 35.05 18.42
C ALA A 18 16.39 33.84 17.46
N CYS A 19 16.31 32.61 17.95
CA CYS A 19 16.64 31.44 17.12
C CYS A 19 15.47 30.49 16.75
N GLU A 20 14.21 30.78 17.06
CA GLU A 20 13.11 29.87 16.70
C GLU A 20 12.79 29.87 15.19
N ASN A 21 13.03 30.95 14.46
CA ASN A 21 12.70 31.04 13.04
C ASN A 21 13.82 30.61 12.06
N TYR A 22 14.97 30.19 12.56
CA TYR A 22 16.12 29.86 11.69
C TYR A 22 16.34 28.37 11.45
N VAL A 23 15.57 27.50 12.12
CA VAL A 23 15.72 26.05 12.03
C VAL A 23 14.69 25.42 11.10
N ASP A 24 13.71 26.17 10.63
CA ASP A 24 12.67 25.67 9.72
C ASP A 24 13.11 25.77 8.24
N ILE A 25 14.29 25.21 7.97
CA ILE A 25 14.77 25.09 6.59
C ILE A 25 14.13 23.83 6.00
N THR A 26 13.06 24.00 5.25
CA THR A 26 12.52 22.93 4.39
C THR A 26 13.63 22.56 3.38
N PRO A 27 14.17 21.33 3.42
CA PRO A 27 15.22 20.93 2.50
C PRO A 27 14.75 21.12 1.06
N THR A 28 15.50 21.83 0.25
CA THR A 28 15.19 22.06 -1.16
C THR A 28 14.98 20.70 -1.86
N GLY A 29 13.78 20.49 -2.44
CA GLY A 29 13.42 19.22 -3.10
C GLY A 29 12.61 18.23 -2.24
N LYS A 30 12.28 18.55 -0.98
CA LYS A 30 11.29 17.79 -0.18
C LYS A 30 10.01 18.60 -0.07
N LYS A 31 8.92 18.07 -0.64
CA LYS A 31 7.58 18.63 -0.44
C LYS A 31 7.10 18.20 0.94
N THR A 32 6.85 19.14 1.84
CA THR A 32 6.20 18.85 3.12
C THR A 32 4.75 18.44 2.84
N VAL A 33 4.32 17.31 3.39
CA VAL A 33 2.94 16.82 3.21
C VAL A 33 2.08 17.50 4.26
N ASP A 34 1.56 18.70 3.95
CA ASP A 34 0.77 19.54 4.85
C ASP A 34 -0.64 19.88 4.30
N SER A 35 -0.85 19.76 3.00
CA SER A 35 -2.14 19.97 2.35
C SER A 35 -2.87 18.69 1.99
N THR A 36 -4.20 18.75 1.98
CA THR A 36 -5.06 17.62 1.59
C THR A 36 -4.76 17.15 0.17
N GLU A 37 -4.48 18.06 -0.75
CA GLU A 37 -4.14 17.77 -2.14
C GLU A 37 -2.85 16.95 -2.24
N THR A 38 -1.86 17.24 -1.39
CA THR A 38 -0.62 16.48 -1.38
C THR A 38 -0.84 15.03 -0.90
N TYR A 39 -1.68 14.83 0.12
CA TYR A 39 -2.08 13.47 0.53
C TYR A 39 -2.88 12.76 -0.55
N TYR A 40 -3.79 13.47 -1.23
CA TYR A 40 -4.57 12.93 -2.33
C TYR A 40 -3.68 12.48 -3.50
N GLU A 41 -2.71 13.31 -3.90
CA GLU A 41 -1.70 12.94 -4.89
C GLU A 41 -0.85 11.73 -4.48
N LEU A 42 -0.65 11.51 -3.18
CA LEU A 42 0.14 10.38 -2.68
C LEU A 42 -0.54 9.01 -2.95
N VAL A 43 -1.86 8.99 -3.03
CA VAL A 43 -2.62 7.78 -3.41
C VAL A 43 -2.46 7.47 -4.90
N ALA A 44 -2.46 8.51 -5.73
CA ALA A 44 -2.38 8.43 -7.19
C ALA A 44 -0.94 8.19 -7.67
N LEU A 45 -0.38 7.03 -7.42
CA LEU A 45 0.97 6.75 -7.86
C LEU A 45 1.00 6.11 -9.24
N PRO A 46 1.55 6.83 -10.25
CA PRO A 46 1.61 6.33 -11.62
C PRO A 46 2.49 5.10 -11.80
N ASN A 47 3.32 4.75 -10.82
CA ASN A 47 4.33 3.69 -10.92
C ASN A 47 4.12 2.55 -9.94
N ARG A 48 2.91 2.00 -9.85
CA ARG A 48 2.70 0.70 -9.20
C ARG A 48 3.15 -0.43 -10.14
N SER A 49 4.45 -0.54 -10.37
CA SER A 49 5.06 -1.49 -11.31
C SER A 49 5.18 -2.92 -10.76
N TYR A 50 4.44 -3.24 -9.71
CA TYR A 50 4.46 -4.60 -9.15
C TYR A 50 3.36 -5.51 -9.70
N TYR A 51 2.70 -5.09 -10.78
CA TYR A 51 1.71 -5.99 -11.37
C TYR A 51 2.40 -7.32 -11.65
N PRO A 52 1.93 -8.42 -11.08
CA PRO A 52 2.62 -9.67 -11.27
C PRO A 52 2.45 -10.10 -12.73
N SER A 53 3.34 -9.61 -13.58
CA SER A 53 3.55 -10.20 -14.90
C SER A 53 3.71 -11.71 -14.78
N SER A 54 4.29 -12.16 -13.68
CA SER A 54 4.43 -13.56 -13.32
C SER A 54 3.11 -14.34 -13.28
N PHE A 55 1.97 -13.76 -12.87
CA PHE A 55 0.69 -14.47 -12.96
C PHE A 55 0.16 -14.61 -14.38
N ALA A 56 0.44 -13.62 -15.24
CA ALA A 56 0.15 -13.75 -16.66
C ALA A 56 0.98 -14.86 -17.30
N LEU A 57 2.22 -15.07 -16.84
CA LEU A 57 3.11 -16.12 -17.31
C LEU A 57 2.64 -17.55 -16.94
N LEU A 58 1.78 -17.68 -15.94
CA LEU A 58 1.17 -18.95 -15.53
C LEU A 58 -0.12 -19.26 -16.32
N SER A 59 -0.53 -18.36 -17.23
CA SER A 59 -1.74 -18.52 -18.02
C SER A 59 -1.40 -18.92 -19.46
N ASP A 60 -2.36 -19.52 -20.15
CA ASP A 60 -2.28 -19.86 -21.57
C ASP A 60 -2.40 -18.67 -22.52
N ASN A 61 -2.58 -17.45 -22.00
CA ASN A 61 -2.60 -16.21 -22.77
C ASN A 61 -1.21 -15.68 -23.10
N VAL A 62 -0.14 -16.22 -22.52
CA VAL A 62 1.25 -15.83 -22.76
C VAL A 62 1.99 -17.00 -23.43
N TRP A 63 2.62 -16.68 -24.55
CA TRP A 63 3.46 -17.63 -25.27
C TRP A 63 4.87 -17.04 -25.48
N SER A 64 5.89 -17.88 -25.38
CA SER A 64 7.26 -17.53 -25.70
C SER A 64 7.91 -18.66 -26.53
N LYS A 65 8.90 -18.27 -27.37
CA LYS A 65 9.70 -19.26 -28.07
C LYS A 65 10.52 -20.07 -27.08
N GLU A 66 10.63 -21.37 -27.28
CA GLU A 66 11.44 -22.26 -26.44
C GLU A 66 12.88 -21.73 -26.27
N SER A 67 13.48 -21.20 -27.33
CA SER A 67 14.84 -20.61 -27.27
C SER A 67 14.98 -19.42 -26.32
N ASN A 68 13.88 -18.77 -25.92
CA ASN A 68 13.89 -17.67 -24.95
C ASN A 68 13.82 -18.18 -23.51
N ILE A 69 13.43 -19.43 -23.30
CA ILE A 69 13.18 -20.05 -22.01
C ILE A 69 14.31 -20.97 -21.59
N ILE A 70 14.87 -21.72 -22.56
CA ILE A 70 15.97 -22.65 -22.32
C ILE A 70 17.14 -21.95 -21.61
N GLY A 71 17.58 -22.51 -20.48
CA GLY A 71 18.69 -22.02 -19.67
C GLY A 71 18.32 -20.84 -18.74
N LYS A 72 17.04 -20.45 -18.67
CA LYS A 72 16.54 -19.40 -17.77
C LYS A 72 15.64 -19.92 -16.65
N GLU A 73 15.41 -21.22 -16.64
CA GLU A 73 14.48 -21.92 -15.72
C GLU A 73 14.83 -21.74 -14.25
N TYR A 74 16.10 -21.37 -13.95
CA TYR A 74 16.61 -21.17 -12.60
C TYR A 74 17.11 -19.74 -12.36
N LEU A 75 17.06 -18.85 -13.38
CA LEU A 75 17.73 -17.55 -13.33
C LEU A 75 16.80 -16.40 -12.88
N SER A 76 15.49 -16.58 -13.00
CA SER A 76 14.53 -15.54 -12.67
C SER A 76 13.19 -16.13 -12.24
N SER A 77 12.42 -15.35 -11.47
CA SER A 77 11.05 -15.72 -11.11
C SER A 77 10.18 -15.97 -12.34
N ASP A 78 10.36 -15.20 -13.39
CA ASP A 78 9.62 -15.36 -14.65
C ASP A 78 9.98 -16.66 -15.35
N GLY A 79 11.26 -17.01 -15.44
CA GLY A 79 11.70 -18.30 -16.02
C GLY A 79 11.16 -19.48 -15.27
N ILE A 80 11.20 -19.45 -13.94
CA ILE A 80 10.65 -20.49 -13.06
C ILE A 80 9.14 -20.62 -13.27
N ASN A 81 8.41 -19.53 -13.34
CA ASN A 81 6.96 -19.54 -13.53
C ASN A 81 6.57 -20.05 -14.91
N MET A 82 7.26 -19.63 -15.99
CA MET A 82 6.97 -20.10 -17.35
C MET A 82 7.24 -21.59 -17.56
N THR A 83 8.16 -22.15 -16.80
CA THR A 83 8.53 -23.58 -16.87
C THR A 83 7.84 -24.43 -15.81
N PHE A 84 7.06 -23.82 -14.90
CA PHE A 84 6.44 -24.50 -13.75
C PHE A 84 7.47 -25.29 -12.92
N ASN A 85 8.70 -24.75 -12.79
CA ASN A 85 9.77 -25.43 -12.09
C ASN A 85 9.58 -25.32 -10.56
N GLU A 86 9.10 -26.41 -9.96
CA GLU A 86 8.86 -26.49 -8.52
C GLU A 86 10.13 -26.76 -7.70
N ASP A 87 11.18 -27.28 -8.34
CA ASP A 87 12.45 -27.63 -7.69
C ASP A 87 13.38 -26.42 -7.51
N ALA A 88 13.07 -25.29 -8.15
CA ALA A 88 13.91 -24.09 -8.08
C ALA A 88 13.83 -23.41 -6.73
N ASP A 89 14.99 -23.11 -6.12
CA ASP A 89 15.06 -22.30 -4.90
C ASP A 89 14.83 -20.82 -5.23
N ARG A 90 13.66 -20.31 -4.83
CA ARG A 90 13.26 -18.92 -5.09
C ARG A 90 13.87 -17.92 -4.10
N LYS A 91 14.52 -18.38 -3.03
CA LYS A 91 15.11 -17.50 -2.01
C LYS A 91 16.29 -16.70 -2.53
N GLU A 92 17.03 -17.28 -3.47
CA GLU A 92 18.21 -16.65 -4.06
C GLU A 92 17.87 -15.68 -5.22
N LEU A 93 16.59 -15.56 -5.60
CA LEU A 93 16.19 -14.68 -6.69
C LEU A 93 16.10 -13.23 -6.21
N SER A 94 16.94 -12.37 -6.79
CA SER A 94 17.01 -10.93 -6.48
C SER A 94 15.90 -10.10 -7.16
N ASP A 95 15.16 -10.69 -8.10
CA ASP A 95 14.16 -9.99 -8.91
C ASP A 95 12.74 -9.99 -8.30
N ASN A 96 12.54 -10.70 -7.18
CA ASN A 96 11.24 -10.81 -6.55
C ASN A 96 11.03 -9.73 -5.48
N ASN A 97 10.82 -8.49 -5.93
CA ASN A 97 10.52 -7.36 -5.05
C ASN A 97 9.02 -7.19 -4.72
N LEU A 98 8.16 -8.11 -5.15
CA LEU A 98 6.70 -7.99 -5.00
C LEU A 98 6.29 -7.78 -3.54
N TYR A 99 6.85 -8.59 -2.62
CA TYR A 99 6.56 -8.51 -1.20
C TYR A 99 6.90 -7.12 -0.63
N ALA A 100 8.12 -6.67 -0.85
CA ALA A 100 8.60 -5.38 -0.35
C ALA A 100 7.82 -4.21 -0.97
N ASN A 101 7.55 -4.27 -2.28
CA ASN A 101 6.82 -3.23 -2.99
C ASN A 101 5.38 -3.10 -2.48
N CYS A 102 4.66 -4.21 -2.28
CA CYS A 102 3.31 -4.16 -1.71
C CYS A 102 3.31 -3.50 -0.32
N TYR A 103 4.23 -3.87 0.57
CA TYR A 103 4.29 -3.24 1.90
C TYR A 103 4.71 -1.76 1.84
N GLN A 104 5.53 -1.34 0.89
CA GLN A 104 5.79 0.09 0.67
C GLN A 104 4.52 0.86 0.26
N TYR A 105 3.67 0.28 -0.59
CA TYR A 105 2.41 0.90 -0.98
C TYR A 105 1.37 0.88 0.14
N ILE A 106 1.33 -0.19 0.94
CA ILE A 106 0.52 -0.26 2.17
C ILE A 106 0.94 0.85 3.14
N LEU A 107 2.25 1.06 3.35
CA LEU A 107 2.76 2.15 4.17
C LEU A 107 2.27 3.52 3.68
N ARG A 108 2.33 3.78 2.38
CA ARG A 108 1.83 5.04 1.80
C ARG A 108 0.33 5.22 2.01
N SER A 109 -0.45 4.16 1.82
CA SER A 109 -1.89 4.18 2.11
C SER A 109 -2.15 4.48 3.59
N ASN A 110 -1.39 3.88 4.50
CA ASN A 110 -1.50 4.13 5.94
C ASN A 110 -1.13 5.57 6.32
N ILE A 111 -0.12 6.16 5.68
CA ILE A 111 0.23 7.59 5.86
C ILE A 111 -0.98 8.47 5.53
N VAL A 112 -1.63 8.24 4.38
CA VAL A 112 -2.82 9.01 3.99
C VAL A 112 -3.94 8.81 4.99
N ILE A 113 -4.30 7.56 5.30
CA ILE A 113 -5.40 7.23 6.21
C ILE A 113 -5.21 7.86 7.60
N SER A 114 -3.98 7.83 8.12
CA SER A 114 -3.68 8.30 9.48
C SER A 114 -3.52 9.82 9.58
N LEU A 115 -3.03 10.49 8.55
CA LEU A 115 -2.56 11.87 8.66
C LEU A 115 -3.39 12.89 7.88
N VAL A 116 -4.16 12.50 6.86
CA VAL A 116 -4.89 13.45 6.01
C VAL A 116 -5.89 14.31 6.78
N ASP A 117 -6.46 13.81 7.88
CA ASP A 117 -7.40 14.57 8.69
C ASP A 117 -6.77 15.80 9.37
N HIS A 118 -5.45 15.74 9.62
CA HIS A 118 -4.68 16.84 10.21
C HIS A 118 -4.21 17.87 9.16
N SER A 119 -4.37 17.58 7.86
CA SER A 119 -3.95 18.49 6.79
C SER A 119 -4.89 19.69 6.63
N THR A 120 -4.41 20.71 5.93
CA THR A 120 -5.23 21.87 5.54
C THR A 120 -5.90 21.60 4.20
N GLY A 121 -7.22 21.72 4.12
CA GLY A 121 -7.98 21.55 2.86
C GLY A 121 -9.40 21.06 3.06
N ASP A 122 -10.06 20.72 1.96
CA ASP A 122 -11.47 20.37 1.91
C ASP A 122 -11.74 19.01 2.57
N LYS A 123 -12.85 18.93 3.34
CA LYS A 123 -13.24 17.73 4.06
C LYS A 123 -13.63 16.58 3.12
N ASP A 124 -14.32 16.87 2.03
CA ASP A 124 -14.78 15.85 1.10
C ASP A 124 -13.58 15.25 0.35
N VAL A 125 -12.56 16.06 0.06
CA VAL A 125 -11.30 15.57 -0.52
C VAL A 125 -10.53 14.70 0.48
N LYS A 126 -10.58 15.00 1.79
CA LYS A 126 -9.99 14.13 2.83
C LYS A 126 -10.66 12.77 2.89
N GLU A 127 -12.00 12.74 2.89
CA GLU A 127 -12.75 11.49 2.90
C GLU A 127 -12.49 10.67 1.62
N LEU A 128 -12.43 11.33 0.46
CA LEU A 128 -12.08 10.69 -0.79
C LEU A 128 -10.66 10.11 -0.76
N ALA A 129 -9.66 10.87 -0.30
CA ALA A 129 -8.28 10.41 -0.19
C ALA A 129 -8.16 9.18 0.73
N LYS A 130 -8.87 9.17 1.87
CA LYS A 130 -8.94 8.00 2.76
C LYS A 130 -9.59 6.80 2.09
N ALA A 131 -10.67 7.00 1.37
CA ALA A 131 -11.37 5.94 0.66
C ALA A 131 -10.49 5.31 -0.42
N GLU A 132 -9.87 6.13 -1.24
CA GLU A 132 -8.95 5.66 -2.27
C GLU A 132 -7.73 4.94 -1.67
N ALA A 133 -7.17 5.46 -0.56
CA ALA A 133 -6.08 4.82 0.16
C ALA A 133 -6.48 3.44 0.71
N LYS A 134 -7.70 3.29 1.27
CA LYS A 134 -8.22 2.00 1.74
C LYS A 134 -8.40 1.00 0.59
N ILE A 135 -8.97 1.41 -0.54
CA ILE A 135 -9.12 0.55 -1.71
C ILE A 135 -7.76 0.05 -2.20
N MET A 136 -6.77 0.92 -2.27
CA MET A 136 -5.43 0.55 -2.70
C MET A 136 -4.71 -0.33 -1.67
N ARG A 137 -4.92 -0.10 -0.38
CA ARG A 137 -4.40 -0.96 0.70
C ARG A 137 -5.03 -2.36 0.67
N ALA A 138 -6.32 -2.43 0.42
CA ALA A 138 -7.03 -3.70 0.22
C ALA A 138 -6.48 -4.47 -0.98
N TRP A 139 -6.24 -3.78 -2.11
CA TRP A 139 -5.62 -4.36 -3.29
C TRP A 139 -4.25 -4.96 -2.99
N ASP A 140 -3.38 -4.22 -2.30
CA ASP A 140 -2.02 -4.67 -1.97
C ASP A 140 -2.04 -5.90 -1.04
N HIS A 141 -2.89 -5.91 -0.01
CA HIS A 141 -3.07 -7.07 0.86
C HIS A 141 -3.67 -8.27 0.12
N PHE A 142 -4.58 -8.03 -0.84
CA PHE A 142 -5.16 -9.08 -1.66
C PHE A 142 -4.09 -9.76 -2.56
N ILE A 143 -3.20 -8.98 -3.15
CA ILE A 143 -2.06 -9.52 -3.91
C ILE A 143 -1.16 -10.35 -3.00
N LEU A 144 -0.79 -9.80 -1.83
CA LEU A 144 0.09 -10.49 -0.89
C LEU A 144 -0.48 -11.82 -0.41
N VAL A 145 -1.74 -11.84 0.03
CA VAL A 145 -2.34 -13.09 0.58
C VAL A 145 -2.47 -14.16 -0.48
N ASN A 146 -2.80 -13.80 -1.72
CA ASN A 146 -2.94 -14.78 -2.81
C ASN A 146 -1.60 -15.23 -3.41
N THR A 147 -0.50 -14.50 -3.13
CA THR A 147 0.84 -14.88 -3.59
C THR A 147 1.61 -15.66 -2.53
N PHE A 148 1.48 -15.27 -1.25
CA PHE A 148 2.36 -15.75 -0.18
C PHE A 148 1.65 -16.59 0.89
N ALA A 149 0.36 -16.86 0.74
CA ALA A 149 -0.42 -17.71 1.63
C ALA A 149 -1.17 -18.78 0.85
N LYS A 150 -1.79 -19.70 1.57
CA LYS A 150 -2.69 -20.67 0.96
C LYS A 150 -3.93 -20.01 0.38
N ALA A 151 -4.50 -20.58 -0.67
CA ALA A 151 -5.80 -20.18 -1.17
C ALA A 151 -6.85 -20.26 -0.07
N TYR A 152 -7.78 -19.29 -0.05
CA TYR A 152 -8.86 -19.28 0.94
C TYR A 152 -9.69 -20.56 0.89
N ASN A 153 -9.80 -21.22 2.03
CA ASN A 153 -10.71 -22.35 2.24
C ASN A 153 -11.51 -22.11 3.52
N PRO A 154 -12.85 -22.04 3.49
CA PRO A 154 -13.69 -21.76 4.66
C PRO A 154 -13.42 -22.68 5.85
N GLU A 155 -13.01 -23.93 5.59
CA GLU A 155 -12.76 -24.94 6.62
C GLU A 155 -11.43 -24.72 7.36
N THR A 156 -10.43 -24.11 6.71
CA THR A 156 -9.07 -24.01 7.23
C THR A 156 -8.53 -22.58 7.34
N ALA A 157 -9.17 -21.59 6.69
CA ALA A 157 -8.69 -20.21 6.64
C ALA A 157 -8.46 -19.58 8.02
N ALA A 158 -9.22 -20.01 9.04
CA ALA A 158 -9.05 -19.53 10.42
C ALA A 158 -7.75 -20.01 11.10
N THR A 159 -7.12 -21.06 10.56
CA THR A 159 -5.88 -21.65 11.09
C THR A 159 -4.72 -21.60 10.10
N ASP A 160 -5.01 -21.46 8.80
CA ASP A 160 -3.96 -21.29 7.79
C ASP A 160 -3.23 -19.97 8.00
N GLY A 161 -1.89 -20.04 8.02
CA GLY A 161 -1.06 -18.86 8.10
C GLY A 161 -1.20 -17.98 6.87
N GLY A 162 -1.52 -16.70 7.10
CA GLY A 162 -1.65 -15.67 6.07
C GLY A 162 -0.39 -14.81 5.98
N ILE A 163 -0.61 -13.51 5.87
CA ILE A 163 0.42 -12.46 5.80
C ILE A 163 0.29 -11.53 6.99
N ALA A 164 1.25 -10.63 7.20
CA ALA A 164 1.11 -9.57 8.19
C ALA A 164 0.09 -8.52 7.73
N ILE A 165 -0.83 -8.14 8.62
CA ILE A 165 -1.72 -7.01 8.40
C ILE A 165 -1.04 -5.77 8.95
N VAL A 166 -0.80 -4.75 8.10
CA VAL A 166 -0.25 -3.46 8.50
C VAL A 166 -1.34 -2.41 8.29
N SER A 167 -2.06 -2.08 9.40
CA SER A 167 -3.25 -1.22 9.37
C SER A 167 -2.97 0.25 9.68
N GLU A 168 -1.80 0.56 10.24
CA GLU A 168 -1.46 1.89 10.76
C GLU A 168 -0.08 2.34 10.29
N TYR A 169 0.13 3.67 10.36
CA TYR A 169 1.43 4.28 10.15
C TYR A 169 2.21 4.26 11.47
N ASP A 170 2.92 3.18 11.71
CA ASP A 170 3.85 3.05 12.83
C ASP A 170 5.14 2.39 12.34
N LEU A 171 6.25 3.13 12.38
CA LEU A 171 7.57 2.66 11.92
C LEU A 171 8.27 1.76 12.94
N GLU A 172 7.80 1.72 14.18
CA GLU A 172 8.37 0.88 15.24
C GLU A 172 7.58 -0.43 15.43
N ALA A 173 6.41 -0.54 14.79
CA ALA A 173 5.59 -1.73 14.87
C ALA A 173 6.31 -2.95 14.28
N THR A 174 6.17 -4.07 14.96
CA THR A 174 6.61 -5.39 14.48
C THR A 174 5.40 -6.26 14.16
N PRO A 175 4.80 -6.12 12.95
CA PRO A 175 3.59 -6.85 12.60
C PRO A 175 3.84 -8.36 12.61
N THR A 176 2.91 -9.12 13.18
CA THR A 176 2.91 -10.58 13.15
C THR A 176 2.00 -11.09 12.03
N LYS A 177 2.24 -12.30 11.56
CA LYS A 177 1.37 -12.93 10.57
C LYS A 177 -0.03 -13.14 11.15
N ALA A 178 -1.03 -12.69 10.42
CA ALA A 178 -2.43 -13.00 10.66
C ALA A 178 -2.82 -14.32 9.96
N THR A 179 -4.01 -14.85 10.27
CA THR A 179 -4.55 -15.99 9.53
C THR A 179 -5.11 -15.53 8.17
N VAL A 180 -5.28 -16.46 7.24
CA VAL A 180 -5.90 -16.16 5.94
C VAL A 180 -7.29 -15.53 6.11
N ALA A 181 -8.11 -16.05 7.05
CA ALA A 181 -9.42 -15.47 7.34
C ALA A 181 -9.32 -14.02 7.80
N GLN A 182 -8.46 -13.73 8.77
CA GLN A 182 -8.26 -12.35 9.28
C GLN A 182 -7.81 -11.38 8.19
N VAL A 183 -6.95 -11.83 7.27
CA VAL A 183 -6.50 -10.99 6.14
C VAL A 183 -7.67 -10.68 5.20
N TYR A 184 -8.50 -11.66 4.86
CA TYR A 184 -9.67 -11.42 4.01
C TYR A 184 -10.71 -10.53 4.70
N ASP A 185 -10.96 -10.70 6.00
CA ASP A 185 -11.85 -9.82 6.77
C ASP A 185 -11.37 -8.38 6.73
N PHE A 186 -10.06 -8.16 6.87
CA PHE A 186 -9.44 -6.83 6.79
C PHE A 186 -9.59 -6.21 5.40
N ILE A 187 -9.32 -6.98 4.34
CA ILE A 187 -9.47 -6.55 2.95
C ILE A 187 -10.93 -6.17 2.66
N ILE A 188 -11.88 -7.01 3.04
CA ILE A 188 -13.31 -6.79 2.82
C ILE A 188 -13.76 -5.53 3.56
N LYS A 189 -13.33 -5.36 4.80
CA LYS A 189 -13.65 -4.17 5.59
C LYS A 189 -13.14 -2.89 4.93
N ASP A 190 -11.90 -2.86 4.45
CA ASP A 190 -11.35 -1.69 3.76
C ASP A 190 -12.15 -1.35 2.50
N ILE A 191 -12.58 -2.36 1.73
CA ILE A 191 -13.39 -2.17 0.53
C ILE A 191 -14.78 -1.63 0.89
N GLU A 192 -15.47 -2.27 1.84
CA GLU A 192 -16.84 -1.88 2.25
C GLU A 192 -16.85 -0.46 2.86
N ASP A 193 -15.84 -0.09 3.64
CA ASP A 193 -15.68 1.26 4.21
C ASP A 193 -15.40 2.32 3.13
N ALA A 194 -14.71 1.97 2.05
CA ALA A 194 -14.28 2.92 1.03
C ALA A 194 -15.34 3.18 -0.06
N LEU A 195 -16.06 2.14 -0.49
CA LEU A 195 -16.99 2.18 -1.64
C LEU A 195 -17.96 3.35 -1.63
N PRO A 196 -18.57 3.77 -0.49
CA PRO A 196 -19.53 4.89 -0.47
C PRO A 196 -18.92 6.24 -0.86
N TYR A 197 -17.60 6.41 -0.69
CA TYR A 197 -16.90 7.68 -0.88
C TYR A 197 -16.15 7.77 -2.21
N LEU A 198 -16.01 6.66 -2.95
CA LEU A 198 -15.33 6.66 -4.25
C LEU A 198 -16.17 7.39 -5.31
N GLN A 199 -15.47 8.10 -6.18
CA GLN A 199 -16.10 8.81 -7.31
C GLN A 199 -16.39 7.87 -8.47
N GLU A 200 -17.48 8.12 -9.19
CA GLU A 200 -17.80 7.42 -10.44
C GLU A 200 -16.72 7.71 -11.50
N GLU A 201 -16.38 8.99 -11.66
CA GLU A 201 -15.35 9.47 -12.57
C GLU A 201 -14.23 10.13 -11.76
N PRO A 202 -13.08 9.45 -11.59
CA PRO A 202 -11.95 10.03 -10.88
C PRO A 202 -11.28 11.13 -11.71
N VAL A 203 -10.51 11.98 -11.05
CA VAL A 203 -9.82 13.13 -11.67
C VAL A 203 -8.84 12.72 -12.79
N ASN A 204 -8.32 11.52 -12.74
CA ASN A 204 -7.47 10.91 -13.77
C ASN A 204 -7.38 9.40 -13.59
N VAL A 205 -6.73 8.71 -14.53
CA VAL A 205 -6.62 7.24 -14.57
C VAL A 205 -5.77 6.61 -13.46
N TYR A 206 -5.07 7.41 -12.68
CA TYR A 206 -4.22 6.92 -11.57
C TYR A 206 -4.98 6.84 -10.25
N HIS A 207 -6.17 7.43 -10.17
CA HIS A 207 -7.05 7.34 -9.02
C HIS A 207 -8.07 6.21 -9.20
N PRO A 208 -8.34 5.41 -8.18
CA PRO A 208 -9.34 4.35 -8.26
C PRO A 208 -10.74 4.94 -8.35
N SER A 209 -11.49 4.52 -9.37
CA SER A 209 -12.91 4.84 -9.52
C SER A 209 -13.78 3.94 -8.64
N LYS A 210 -15.05 4.29 -8.51
CA LYS A 210 -16.04 3.42 -7.87
C LYS A 210 -16.21 2.10 -8.62
N ALA A 211 -16.13 2.12 -9.96
CA ALA A 211 -16.12 0.91 -10.77
C ALA A 211 -14.91 0.01 -10.46
N PHE A 212 -13.72 0.59 -10.25
CA PHE A 212 -12.55 -0.17 -9.78
C PHE A 212 -12.81 -0.79 -8.40
N GLY A 213 -13.42 -0.03 -7.47
CA GLY A 213 -13.78 -0.51 -6.14
C GLY A 213 -14.72 -1.73 -6.19
N TYR A 214 -15.77 -1.68 -7.01
CA TYR A 214 -16.68 -2.81 -7.21
C TYR A 214 -16.00 -3.99 -7.91
N ALA A 215 -15.17 -3.76 -8.91
CA ALA A 215 -14.41 -4.82 -9.57
C ALA A 215 -13.45 -5.54 -8.60
N LEU A 216 -12.81 -4.77 -7.71
CA LEU A 216 -12.00 -5.36 -6.62
C LEU A 216 -12.88 -6.16 -5.65
N ALA A 217 -14.01 -5.60 -5.21
CA ALA A 217 -14.97 -6.28 -4.34
C ALA A 217 -15.44 -7.61 -4.93
N ALA A 218 -15.88 -7.61 -6.19
CA ALA A 218 -16.32 -8.80 -6.90
C ALA A 218 -15.23 -9.88 -6.91
N ARG A 219 -13.99 -9.49 -7.21
CA ARG A 219 -12.84 -10.41 -7.23
C ARG A 219 -12.51 -10.94 -5.83
N VAL A 220 -12.47 -10.08 -4.81
CA VAL A 220 -12.20 -10.49 -3.43
C VAL A 220 -13.26 -11.46 -2.93
N TYR A 221 -14.54 -11.16 -3.14
CA TYR A 221 -15.64 -12.07 -2.75
C TYR A 221 -15.60 -13.40 -3.52
N LEU A 222 -15.21 -13.39 -4.80
CA LEU A 222 -15.04 -14.60 -5.59
C LEU A 222 -13.96 -15.50 -4.96
N PHE A 223 -12.80 -14.95 -4.60
CA PHE A 223 -11.71 -15.69 -3.97
C PHE A 223 -12.07 -16.13 -2.55
N HIS A 224 -12.84 -15.32 -1.82
CA HIS A 224 -13.37 -15.62 -0.50
C HIS A 224 -14.52 -16.68 -0.54
N ARG A 225 -14.97 -17.04 -1.76
CA ARG A 225 -16.09 -17.96 -2.01
C ARG A 225 -17.46 -17.45 -1.54
N ASP A 226 -17.64 -16.15 -1.36
CA ASP A 226 -18.94 -15.52 -1.19
C ASP A 226 -19.55 -15.19 -2.56
N TRP A 227 -20.08 -16.23 -3.21
CA TRP A 227 -20.60 -16.18 -4.57
C TRP A 227 -21.72 -15.15 -4.75
N LYS A 228 -22.53 -14.97 -3.68
CA LYS A 228 -23.63 -14.01 -3.72
C LYS A 228 -23.09 -12.59 -3.76
N LYS A 229 -22.22 -12.22 -2.82
CA LYS A 229 -21.61 -10.88 -2.80
C LYS A 229 -20.76 -10.63 -4.05
N ALA A 230 -20.05 -11.64 -4.55
CA ALA A 230 -19.28 -11.53 -5.78
C ALA A 230 -20.16 -11.16 -6.98
N LYS A 231 -21.32 -11.83 -7.13
CA LYS A 231 -22.30 -11.52 -8.18
C LYS A 231 -22.92 -10.13 -8.01
N ASP A 232 -23.26 -9.75 -6.78
CA ASP A 232 -23.93 -8.48 -6.49
C ASP A 232 -22.99 -7.27 -6.72
N ALA A 233 -21.65 -7.49 -6.64
CA ALA A 233 -20.63 -6.47 -6.88
C ALA A 233 -20.16 -6.40 -8.34
N ALA A 234 -20.44 -7.41 -9.18
CA ALA A 234 -20.05 -7.46 -10.59
C ALA A 234 -21.06 -6.76 -11.50
#